data_2d3e9591e2ee14a533bfdeb4303eb08f
#
_entry.id   2d3e9591e2ee14a533bfdeb4303eb08f
#
_cell.length_a   1.000
_cell.length_b   1.000
_cell.length_c   1.000
_cell.angle_alpha   90.00
_cell.angle_beta   90.00
_cell.angle_gamma   90.00
#
_symmetry.space_group_name_H-M   'P 1'
#
loop_
_entity.id
_entity.type
_entity.pdbx_description
1 polymer ?
#
loop_
_entity_poly.entity_id
_entity_poly.type
_entity_poly.pdbx_seq_one_letter_code
_entity_poly.pdbx_strand_id
1 'polypeptide(L)'
;MTTHPEDPRTLLVRRMTWEADGVLSVELVHPDGKPLAPWSPGSHLDLHVGGHIRQYSLCGDPADATRYRVAVLNEPSSRGGSRHVHTKLRPGQSVTVAGPRNHYALEPAGSYLFIAGGIGITPILAHARQAEREGIPYRLIHGGRSRASMAFGTELAALDGGEVTFVPQDEQGHIDLAAALAGLPADALVYCCGPAPLLDAVEAACPAGQLRTERFAAPIVERTGDDAAFEVEFRASGTTATVPAGLSILEAAERAGVQAASSCRDGICGTCETRVLAGTPDHRDFLLSDAEKESAETMMICVSRCSSDRLVLDL
;
A
#
# COMPACT_ATOMS: atom_id res chain seq x y z
N MET A 1 24.43 17.07 4.24
CA MET A 1 23.85 15.89 3.63
C MET A 1 22.35 16.07 3.64
N THR A 2 21.73 16.32 2.52
CA THR A 2 20.26 16.32 2.37
C THR A 2 19.81 14.88 2.42
N THR A 3 19.18 14.47 3.54
CA THR A 3 18.56 13.14 3.64
C THR A 3 17.38 13.09 2.68
N HIS A 4 17.38 12.11 1.78
CA HIS A 4 16.25 11.86 0.89
C HIS A 4 15.04 11.40 1.75
N PRO A 5 13.79 11.79 1.44
CA PRO A 5 12.61 11.36 2.19
C PRO A 5 12.48 9.84 2.33
N GLU A 6 13.05 9.10 1.41
CA GLU A 6 13.02 7.63 1.37
C GLU A 6 14.10 6.96 2.23
N ASP A 7 15.11 7.72 2.69
CA ASP A 7 16.17 7.16 3.53
C ASP A 7 15.61 6.65 4.86
N PRO A 8 16.05 5.48 5.32
CA PRO A 8 15.67 4.97 6.64
C PRO A 8 16.04 5.93 7.76
N ARG A 9 15.07 6.26 8.62
CA ARG A 9 15.26 7.14 9.77
C ARG A 9 14.61 6.55 11.02
N THR A 10 15.10 6.98 12.18
CA THR A 10 14.56 6.53 13.47
C THR A 10 13.51 7.50 13.95
N LEU A 11 12.31 7.00 14.24
CA LEU A 11 11.23 7.73 14.89
C LEU A 11 10.92 7.12 16.26
N LEU A 12 10.34 7.93 17.15
CA LEU A 12 9.90 7.51 18.47
C LEU A 12 8.41 7.17 18.44
N VAL A 13 8.04 6.01 19.00
CA VAL A 13 6.64 5.67 19.25
C VAL A 13 6.12 6.57 20.38
N ARG A 14 5.27 7.52 20.03
CA ARG A 14 4.71 8.49 20.99
C ARG A 14 3.50 7.93 21.71
N ARG A 15 2.63 7.26 20.98
CA ARG A 15 1.37 6.71 21.48
C ARG A 15 0.99 5.44 20.71
N MET A 16 0.29 4.55 21.39
CA MET A 16 -0.42 3.44 20.78
C MET A 16 -1.85 3.45 21.31
N THR A 17 -2.83 3.36 20.41
CA THR A 17 -4.25 3.44 20.76
C THR A 17 -4.97 2.20 20.24
N TRP A 18 -5.80 1.60 21.07
CA TRP A 18 -6.74 0.56 20.63
C TRP A 18 -7.86 1.23 19.82
N GLU A 19 -8.02 0.85 18.57
CA GLU A 19 -9.02 1.43 17.66
C GLU A 19 -10.23 0.52 17.46
N ALA A 20 -9.99 -0.79 17.46
CA ALA A 20 -10.99 -1.83 17.28
C ALA A 20 -10.38 -3.18 17.68
N ASP A 21 -11.20 -4.24 17.70
CA ASP A 21 -10.72 -5.59 17.94
C ASP A 21 -9.64 -5.99 16.96
N GLY A 22 -8.44 -6.25 17.50
CA GLY A 22 -7.26 -6.58 16.70
C GLY A 22 -6.61 -5.41 15.97
N VAL A 23 -6.99 -4.16 16.20
CA VAL A 23 -6.40 -2.98 15.54
C VAL A 23 -5.82 -2.01 16.55
N LEU A 24 -4.51 -1.73 16.41
CA LEU A 24 -3.80 -0.68 17.15
C LEU A 24 -3.32 0.41 16.19
N SER A 25 -3.57 1.66 16.51
CA SER A 25 -2.85 2.76 15.86
C SER A 25 -1.55 3.06 16.60
N VAL A 26 -0.56 3.54 15.85
CA VAL A 26 0.78 3.92 16.33
C VAL A 26 1.09 5.32 15.84
N GLU A 27 1.32 6.24 16.78
CA GLU A 27 1.79 7.58 16.49
C GLU A 27 3.32 7.62 16.61
N LEU A 28 3.96 8.11 15.55
CA LEU A 28 5.41 8.22 15.42
C LEU A 28 5.80 9.68 15.32
N VAL A 29 6.82 10.09 16.09
CA VAL A 29 7.32 11.47 16.13
C VAL A 29 8.84 11.48 15.95
N HIS A 30 9.38 12.62 15.51
CA HIS A 30 10.83 12.82 15.51
C HIS A 30 11.35 12.87 16.96
N PRO A 31 12.43 12.14 17.31
CA PRO A 31 12.94 12.13 18.69
C PRO A 31 13.34 13.51 19.23
N ASP A 32 13.81 14.39 18.36
CA ASP A 32 14.19 15.78 18.72
C ASP A 32 13.03 16.78 18.53
N GLY A 33 11.82 16.34 18.26
CA GLY A 33 10.66 17.21 18.01
C GLY A 33 10.68 17.99 16.70
N LYS A 34 11.54 17.61 15.74
CA LYS A 34 11.59 18.25 14.41
C LYS A 34 10.36 17.87 13.59
N PRO A 35 9.94 18.72 12.65
CA PRO A 35 8.91 18.35 11.69
C PRO A 35 9.28 17.09 10.89
N LEU A 36 8.28 16.29 10.60
CA LEU A 36 8.37 15.13 9.71
C LEU A 36 8.22 15.56 8.25
N ALA A 37 8.68 14.72 7.34
CA ALA A 37 8.49 14.98 5.92
C ALA A 37 6.99 15.06 5.57
N PRO A 38 6.59 15.99 4.68
CA PRO A 38 5.21 16.10 4.24
C PRO A 38 4.76 14.83 3.52
N TRP A 39 3.47 14.55 3.56
CA TRP A 39 2.85 13.42 2.90
C TRP A 39 1.47 13.81 2.37
N SER A 40 0.93 13.02 1.44
CA SER A 40 -0.41 13.18 0.89
C SER A 40 -1.25 11.92 1.14
N PRO A 41 -2.59 12.02 1.16
CA PRO A 41 -3.46 10.84 1.28
C PRO A 41 -3.11 9.74 0.29
N GLY A 42 -3.13 8.49 0.75
CA GLY A 42 -2.62 7.33 0.01
C GLY A 42 -1.16 6.99 0.28
N SER A 43 -0.42 7.87 0.99
CA SER A 43 0.96 7.56 1.37
C SER A 43 1.05 6.46 2.43
N HIS A 44 2.13 5.69 2.36
CA HIS A 44 2.49 4.68 3.35
C HIS A 44 3.93 4.83 3.84
N LEU A 45 4.23 4.18 4.95
CA LEU A 45 5.57 4.05 5.52
C LEU A 45 6.00 2.58 5.52
N ASP A 46 7.28 2.32 5.29
CA ASP A 46 7.92 1.08 5.69
C ASP A 46 8.29 1.14 7.15
N LEU A 47 7.78 0.24 7.97
CA LEU A 47 8.18 0.07 9.36
C LEU A 47 9.06 -1.16 9.51
N HIS A 48 10.24 -1.00 10.12
CA HIS A 48 11.13 -2.10 10.48
C HIS A 48 10.74 -2.61 11.87
N VAL A 49 10.01 -3.71 11.91
CA VAL A 49 9.44 -4.28 13.15
C VAL A 49 9.69 -5.78 13.24
N GLY A 50 10.32 -6.23 14.33
CA GLY A 50 10.57 -7.66 14.59
C GLY A 50 11.42 -8.36 13.53
N GLY A 51 12.37 -7.66 12.89
CA GLY A 51 13.18 -8.20 11.80
C GLY A 51 12.48 -8.23 10.44
N HIS A 52 11.31 -7.62 10.35
CA HIS A 52 10.53 -7.52 9.10
C HIS A 52 10.34 -6.06 8.70
N ILE A 53 10.28 -5.81 7.40
CA ILE A 53 9.81 -4.53 6.84
C ILE A 53 8.35 -4.72 6.43
N ARG A 54 7.48 -3.80 6.85
CA ARG A 54 6.04 -3.84 6.53
C ARG A 54 5.52 -2.46 6.20
N GLN A 55 4.72 -2.40 5.14
CA GLN A 55 4.02 -1.19 4.74
C GLN A 55 2.78 -0.96 5.59
N TYR A 56 2.60 0.28 6.02
CA TYR A 56 1.37 0.73 6.68
C TYR A 56 0.97 2.09 6.15
N SER A 57 -0.26 2.19 5.66
CA SER A 57 -0.81 3.44 5.15
C SER A 57 -0.91 4.49 6.25
N LEU A 58 -0.56 5.73 5.91
CA LEU A 58 -0.72 6.87 6.81
C LEU A 58 -2.21 7.23 6.91
N CYS A 59 -2.72 7.24 8.14
CA CYS A 59 -4.13 7.51 8.46
C CYS A 59 -4.32 8.69 9.41
N GLY A 60 -3.28 9.49 9.62
CA GLY A 60 -3.31 10.73 10.39
C GLY A 60 -3.89 11.91 9.62
N ASP A 61 -3.54 13.12 10.05
CA ASP A 61 -3.81 14.36 9.33
C ASP A 61 -2.54 14.78 8.56
N PRO A 62 -2.58 14.90 7.22
CA PRO A 62 -1.45 15.38 6.43
C PRO A 62 -0.97 16.80 6.80
N ALA A 63 -1.84 17.63 7.36
CA ALA A 63 -1.49 18.96 7.81
C ALA A 63 -0.68 18.97 9.13
N ASP A 64 -0.71 17.87 9.89
CA ASP A 64 0.07 17.72 11.12
C ASP A 64 1.49 17.20 10.82
N ALA A 65 2.42 18.12 10.60
CA ALA A 65 3.83 17.80 10.37
C ALA A 65 4.57 17.27 11.62
N THR A 66 3.92 17.22 12.78
CA THR A 66 4.59 16.81 14.04
C THR A 66 4.59 15.30 14.25
N ARG A 67 3.72 14.56 13.58
CA ARG A 67 3.57 13.10 13.74
C ARG A 67 3.08 12.41 12.48
N TYR A 68 3.45 11.15 12.37
CA TYR A 68 2.78 10.18 11.51
C TYR A 68 1.88 9.30 12.36
N ARG A 69 0.76 8.85 11.79
CA ARG A 69 -0.12 7.83 12.38
C ARG A 69 -0.36 6.73 11.37
N VAL A 70 -0.10 5.51 11.78
CA VAL A 70 -0.44 4.28 11.05
C VAL A 70 -1.32 3.41 11.91
N ALA A 71 -2.09 2.49 11.31
CA ALA A 71 -2.82 1.48 12.08
C ALA A 71 -2.50 0.07 11.60
N VAL A 72 -2.40 -0.85 12.55
CA VAL A 72 -1.91 -2.21 12.35
C VAL A 72 -2.95 -3.21 12.81
N LEU A 73 -3.46 -4.00 11.86
CA LEU A 73 -4.28 -5.16 12.17
C LEU A 73 -3.37 -6.31 12.65
N ASN A 74 -3.71 -6.95 13.76
CA ASN A 74 -3.08 -8.17 14.21
C ASN A 74 -3.50 -9.33 13.30
N GLU A 75 -2.79 -9.51 12.20
CA GLU A 75 -3.10 -10.52 11.19
C GLU A 75 -2.81 -11.93 11.74
N PRO A 76 -3.81 -12.84 11.81
CA PRO A 76 -3.61 -14.20 12.33
C PRO A 76 -2.55 -14.99 11.59
N SER A 77 -2.45 -14.83 10.26
CA SER A 77 -1.46 -15.45 9.38
C SER A 77 -0.14 -14.67 9.30
N SER A 78 0.10 -13.73 10.23
CA SER A 78 1.26 -12.85 10.23
C SER A 78 2.59 -13.59 10.15
N ARG A 79 3.44 -13.18 9.23
CA ARG A 79 4.86 -13.58 9.15
C ARG A 79 5.73 -12.98 10.29
N GLY A 80 5.12 -12.26 11.26
CA GLY A 80 5.77 -11.73 12.46
C GLY A 80 5.61 -10.23 12.68
N GLY A 81 5.53 -9.40 11.63
CA GLY A 81 5.52 -7.93 11.74
C GLY A 81 4.35 -7.38 12.56
N SER A 82 3.09 -7.65 12.17
CA SER A 82 1.92 -7.16 12.91
C SER A 82 1.87 -7.73 14.33
N ARG A 83 2.22 -9.02 14.50
CA ARG A 83 2.33 -9.64 15.83
C ARG A 83 3.35 -8.91 16.70
N HIS A 84 4.51 -8.52 16.15
CA HIS A 84 5.52 -7.75 16.90
C HIS A 84 4.97 -6.41 17.36
N VAL A 85 4.26 -5.68 16.51
CA VAL A 85 3.61 -4.41 16.88
C VAL A 85 2.66 -4.61 18.06
N HIS A 86 1.78 -5.61 18.00
CA HIS A 86 0.81 -5.86 19.06
C HIS A 86 1.41 -6.38 20.37
N THR A 87 2.47 -7.18 20.32
CA THR A 87 2.97 -7.88 21.51
C THR A 87 4.24 -7.28 22.10
N LYS A 88 5.05 -6.56 21.31
CA LYS A 88 6.40 -6.11 21.72
C LYS A 88 6.59 -4.61 21.63
N LEU A 89 6.04 -3.94 20.63
CA LEU A 89 6.19 -2.50 20.46
C LEU A 89 5.50 -1.75 21.62
N ARG A 90 6.15 -0.69 22.13
CA ARG A 90 5.62 0.11 23.25
C ARG A 90 5.94 1.59 23.04
N PRO A 91 5.11 2.52 23.58
CA PRO A 91 5.45 3.92 23.64
C PRO A 91 6.82 4.13 24.31
N GLY A 92 7.60 5.06 23.78
CA GLY A 92 8.98 5.34 24.20
C GLY A 92 10.05 4.52 23.47
N GLN A 93 9.68 3.52 22.69
CA GLN A 93 10.63 2.78 21.85
C GLN A 93 10.85 3.49 20.52
N SER A 94 12.03 3.26 19.94
CA SER A 94 12.38 3.73 18.61
C SER A 94 12.04 2.68 17.55
N VAL A 95 11.59 3.16 16.39
CA VAL A 95 11.30 2.35 15.20
C VAL A 95 12.01 2.98 14.01
N THR A 96 12.70 2.17 13.22
CA THR A 96 13.23 2.61 11.92
C THR A 96 12.08 2.63 10.91
N VAL A 97 11.96 3.73 10.18
CA VAL A 97 10.96 3.90 9.12
C VAL A 97 11.60 4.43 7.85
N ALA A 98 11.07 4.07 6.69
CA ALA A 98 11.39 4.68 5.40
C ALA A 98 10.10 5.20 4.74
N GLY A 99 10.22 6.16 3.83
CA GLY A 99 9.06 6.86 3.25
C GLY A 99 8.81 8.21 3.93
N PRO A 100 7.68 8.91 3.68
CA PRO A 100 6.49 8.37 3.00
C PRO A 100 6.66 8.20 1.50
N ARG A 101 6.01 7.18 0.92
CA ARG A 101 5.81 6.98 -0.50
C ARG A 101 4.32 6.91 -0.80
N ASN A 102 3.90 7.32 -2.01
CA ASN A 102 2.50 7.32 -2.39
C ASN A 102 2.30 6.66 -3.76
N HIS A 103 1.60 5.53 -3.76
CA HIS A 103 1.16 4.82 -4.96
C HIS A 103 -0.37 4.71 -5.04
N TYR A 104 -1.07 5.46 -4.17
CA TYR A 104 -2.53 5.46 -4.09
C TYR A 104 -3.05 6.89 -3.88
N ALA A 105 -2.50 7.84 -4.67
CA ALA A 105 -2.81 9.25 -4.54
C ALA A 105 -4.29 9.53 -4.84
N LEU A 106 -4.88 10.51 -4.14
CA LEU A 106 -6.21 11.01 -4.46
C LEU A 106 -6.11 11.89 -5.71
N GLU A 107 -6.65 11.40 -6.82
CA GLU A 107 -6.72 12.14 -8.08
C GLU A 107 -7.91 13.09 -8.07
N PRO A 108 -7.84 14.26 -8.74
CA PRO A 108 -8.96 15.18 -8.83
C PRO A 108 -10.18 14.56 -9.53
N ALA A 109 -11.37 14.73 -8.94
CA ALA A 109 -12.63 14.24 -9.48
C ALA A 109 -13.79 15.16 -9.07
N GLY A 110 -14.94 15.04 -9.74
CA GLY A 110 -16.15 15.76 -9.37
C GLY A 110 -16.79 15.25 -8.09
N SER A 111 -16.61 13.97 -7.78
CA SER A 111 -17.04 13.33 -6.52
C SER A 111 -16.31 12.03 -6.30
N TYR A 112 -16.40 11.47 -5.08
CA TYR A 112 -15.77 10.21 -4.74
C TYR A 112 -16.76 9.18 -4.16
N LEU A 113 -16.52 7.92 -4.50
CA LEU A 113 -17.05 6.78 -3.77
C LEU A 113 -15.88 6.04 -3.11
N PHE A 114 -15.81 6.09 -1.80
CA PHE A 114 -14.82 5.39 -0.99
C PHE A 114 -15.40 4.07 -0.49
N ILE A 115 -14.72 2.94 -0.75
CA ILE A 115 -15.12 1.61 -0.28
C ILE A 115 -13.95 1.03 0.52
N ALA A 116 -14.17 0.80 1.81
CA ALA A 116 -13.17 0.25 2.70
C ALA A 116 -13.61 -1.11 3.26
N GLY A 117 -12.74 -2.12 3.18
CA GLY A 117 -12.92 -3.42 3.84
C GLY A 117 -11.96 -3.61 5.01
N GLY A 118 -12.48 -3.68 6.24
CA GLY A 118 -11.66 -3.89 7.44
C GLY A 118 -10.56 -2.85 7.59
N ILE A 119 -9.28 -3.29 7.67
CA ILE A 119 -8.12 -2.39 7.85
C ILE A 119 -7.83 -1.53 6.61
N GLY A 120 -8.42 -1.82 5.45
CA GLY A 120 -8.37 -0.96 4.27
C GLY A 120 -8.97 0.43 4.48
N ILE A 121 -9.61 0.65 5.62
CA ILE A 121 -10.04 2.00 6.04
C ILE A 121 -8.87 2.97 6.25
N THR A 122 -7.65 2.51 6.45
CA THR A 122 -6.51 3.38 6.77
C THR A 122 -6.19 4.41 5.68
N PRO A 123 -5.98 4.07 4.40
CA PRO A 123 -5.79 5.06 3.35
C PRO A 123 -7.09 5.82 3.04
N ILE A 124 -8.22 5.15 3.10
CA ILE A 124 -9.53 5.72 2.80
C ILE A 124 -9.91 6.85 3.77
N LEU A 125 -9.60 6.71 5.06
CA LEU A 125 -9.81 7.77 6.04
C LEU A 125 -9.04 9.06 5.69
N ALA A 126 -7.80 8.93 5.22
CA ALA A 126 -7.01 10.07 4.78
C ALA A 126 -7.59 10.71 3.52
N HIS A 127 -8.06 9.90 2.55
CA HIS A 127 -8.74 10.37 1.34
C HIS A 127 -10.05 11.12 1.67
N ALA A 128 -10.90 10.56 2.54
CA ALA A 128 -12.16 11.18 2.93
C ALA A 128 -11.93 12.54 3.61
N ARG A 129 -10.96 12.64 4.50
CA ARG A 129 -10.55 13.91 5.12
C ARG A 129 -10.04 14.93 4.11
N GLN A 130 -9.34 14.49 3.07
CA GLN A 130 -8.89 15.39 2.02
C GLN A 130 -10.07 15.89 1.17
N ALA A 131 -10.98 15.00 0.76
CA ALA A 131 -12.18 15.36 0.03
C ALA A 131 -13.04 16.38 0.81
N GLU A 132 -13.19 16.16 2.13
CA GLU A 132 -13.91 17.08 3.03
C GLU A 132 -13.24 18.47 3.08
N ARG A 133 -11.91 18.53 3.25
CA ARG A 133 -11.16 19.81 3.25
C ARG A 133 -11.28 20.57 1.93
N GLU A 134 -11.36 19.86 0.81
CA GLU A 134 -11.49 20.43 -0.53
C GLU A 134 -12.95 20.73 -0.91
N GLY A 135 -13.91 20.33 -0.06
CA GLY A 135 -15.35 20.51 -0.32
C GLY A 135 -15.86 19.66 -1.47
N ILE A 136 -15.18 18.55 -1.79
CA ILE A 136 -15.58 17.62 -2.84
C ILE A 136 -16.56 16.59 -2.27
N PRO A 137 -17.76 16.43 -2.85
CA PRO A 137 -18.75 15.47 -2.37
C PRO A 137 -18.21 14.04 -2.39
N TYR A 138 -18.53 13.26 -1.34
CA TYR A 138 -18.18 11.86 -1.31
C TYR A 138 -19.21 11.01 -0.57
N ARG A 139 -19.21 9.71 -0.89
CA ARG A 139 -19.83 8.65 -0.09
C ARG A 139 -18.74 7.71 0.37
N LEU A 140 -18.80 7.26 1.62
CA LEU A 140 -17.86 6.30 2.19
C LEU A 140 -18.63 5.11 2.73
N ILE A 141 -18.30 3.91 2.27
CA ILE A 141 -18.84 2.64 2.75
C ILE A 141 -17.73 1.88 3.44
N HIS A 142 -17.88 1.67 4.75
CA HIS A 142 -16.93 0.88 5.53
C HIS A 142 -17.55 -0.47 5.87
N GLY A 143 -17.04 -1.55 5.28
CA GLY A 143 -17.38 -2.93 5.61
C GLY A 143 -16.39 -3.54 6.59
N GLY A 144 -16.87 -4.41 7.46
CA GLY A 144 -16.06 -5.15 8.43
C GLY A 144 -16.76 -6.41 8.89
N ARG A 145 -16.04 -7.36 9.50
CA ARG A 145 -16.65 -8.61 9.99
C ARG A 145 -17.73 -8.36 11.05
N SER A 146 -17.47 -7.39 11.94
CA SER A 146 -18.38 -6.95 12.99
C SER A 146 -18.09 -5.50 13.34
N ARG A 147 -19.03 -4.80 13.98
CA ARG A 147 -18.79 -3.42 14.46
C ARG A 147 -17.58 -3.33 15.38
N ALA A 148 -17.34 -4.31 16.22
CA ALA A 148 -16.19 -4.35 17.13
C ALA A 148 -14.84 -4.40 16.41
N SER A 149 -14.79 -4.93 15.19
CA SER A 149 -13.58 -5.00 14.34
C SER A 149 -13.40 -3.82 13.39
N MET A 150 -14.35 -2.87 13.34
CA MET A 150 -14.32 -1.72 12.43
C MET A 150 -13.63 -0.53 13.10
N ALA A 151 -12.37 -0.31 12.72
CA ALA A 151 -11.58 0.77 13.29
C ALA A 151 -12.07 2.17 12.85
N PHE A 152 -11.74 3.18 13.66
CA PHE A 152 -12.01 4.60 13.41
C PHE A 152 -13.49 4.99 13.32
N GLY A 153 -14.41 4.19 13.88
CA GLY A 153 -15.84 4.46 13.80
C GLY A 153 -16.24 5.85 14.30
N THR A 154 -15.68 6.31 15.42
CA THR A 154 -15.95 7.65 15.97
C THR A 154 -15.40 8.77 15.05
N GLU A 155 -14.21 8.58 14.47
CA GLU A 155 -13.62 9.57 13.56
C GLU A 155 -14.38 9.66 12.25
N LEU A 156 -14.80 8.51 11.71
CA LEU A 156 -15.63 8.45 10.50
C LEU A 156 -17.01 9.06 10.71
N ALA A 157 -17.65 8.81 11.87
CA ALA A 157 -18.93 9.41 12.20
C ALA A 157 -18.87 10.92 12.45
N ALA A 158 -17.69 11.47 12.67
CA ALA A 158 -17.47 12.91 12.85
C ALA A 158 -17.20 13.64 11.53
N LEU A 159 -17.07 12.93 10.41
CA LEU A 159 -16.99 13.54 9.08
C LEU A 159 -18.38 14.02 8.68
N ASP A 160 -18.53 15.28 8.28
CA ASP A 160 -19.79 15.93 7.94
C ASP A 160 -19.86 16.40 6.49
N GLY A 161 -18.77 16.31 5.74
CA GLY A 161 -18.67 16.66 4.31
C GLY A 161 -19.20 15.60 3.34
N GLY A 162 -19.56 14.39 3.84
CA GLY A 162 -20.02 13.28 3.02
C GLY A 162 -20.91 12.30 3.77
N GLU A 163 -21.46 11.33 3.03
CA GLU A 163 -22.26 10.25 3.61
C GLU A 163 -21.37 9.08 4.01
N VAL A 164 -21.40 8.67 5.30
CA VAL A 164 -20.65 7.53 5.81
C VAL A 164 -21.61 6.41 6.21
N THR A 165 -21.43 5.25 5.60
CA THR A 165 -22.23 4.03 5.86
C THR A 165 -21.35 2.92 6.42
N PHE A 166 -21.79 2.31 7.53
CA PHE A 166 -21.13 1.15 8.13
C PHE A 166 -21.88 -0.12 7.79
N VAL A 167 -21.18 -1.13 7.26
CA VAL A 167 -21.76 -2.43 6.87
C VAL A 167 -21.05 -3.56 7.65
N PRO A 168 -21.44 -3.82 8.91
CA PRO A 168 -20.93 -4.98 9.65
C PRO A 168 -21.53 -6.26 9.06
N GLN A 169 -20.67 -7.18 8.63
CA GLN A 169 -21.05 -8.37 7.89
C GLN A 169 -21.93 -9.34 8.69
N ASP A 170 -21.70 -9.43 9.99
CA ASP A 170 -22.49 -10.26 10.91
C ASP A 170 -23.92 -9.76 11.11
N GLU A 171 -24.20 -8.47 10.82
CA GLU A 171 -25.52 -7.86 10.94
C GLU A 171 -26.21 -7.69 9.58
N GLN A 172 -25.47 -7.31 8.53
CA GLN A 172 -26.01 -6.84 7.26
C GLN A 172 -25.52 -7.64 6.03
N GLY A 173 -24.60 -8.58 6.21
CA GLY A 173 -23.96 -9.28 5.09
C GLY A 173 -22.86 -8.44 4.42
N HIS A 174 -22.57 -8.78 3.17
CA HIS A 174 -21.56 -8.07 2.39
C HIS A 174 -22.08 -6.71 1.88
N ILE A 175 -21.15 -5.81 1.54
CA ILE A 175 -21.47 -4.54 0.87
C ILE A 175 -22.24 -4.84 -0.42
N ASP A 176 -23.40 -4.22 -0.61
CA ASP A 176 -24.16 -4.25 -1.86
C ASP A 176 -23.49 -3.32 -2.88
N LEU A 177 -22.57 -3.88 -3.69
CA LEU A 177 -21.84 -3.13 -4.69
C LEU A 177 -22.75 -2.62 -5.81
N ALA A 178 -23.83 -3.34 -6.14
CA ALA A 178 -24.77 -2.89 -7.17
C ALA A 178 -25.47 -1.60 -6.74
N ALA A 179 -25.95 -1.55 -5.47
CA ALA A 179 -26.53 -0.34 -4.90
C ALA A 179 -25.48 0.77 -4.70
N ALA A 180 -24.26 0.43 -4.29
CA ALA A 180 -23.17 1.39 -4.08
C ALA A 180 -22.75 2.11 -5.37
N LEU A 181 -22.68 1.39 -6.48
CA LEU A 181 -22.26 1.89 -7.79
C LEU A 181 -23.43 2.48 -8.61
N ALA A 182 -24.68 2.25 -8.19
CA ALA A 182 -25.83 2.78 -8.89
C ALA A 182 -25.83 4.32 -8.92
N GLY A 183 -26.03 4.88 -10.12
CA GLY A 183 -26.09 6.33 -10.30
C GLY A 183 -24.76 7.07 -10.10
N LEU A 184 -23.62 6.35 -10.16
CA LEU A 184 -22.30 6.96 -10.07
C LEU A 184 -22.09 7.97 -11.23
N PRO A 185 -21.76 9.24 -10.93
CA PRO A 185 -21.46 10.23 -11.98
C PRO A 185 -20.28 9.80 -12.86
N ALA A 186 -20.27 10.23 -14.11
CA ALA A 186 -19.21 9.86 -15.06
C ALA A 186 -17.83 10.45 -14.68
N ASP A 187 -17.82 11.56 -13.94
CA ASP A 187 -16.62 12.24 -13.42
C ASP A 187 -16.28 11.85 -11.99
N ALA A 188 -16.98 10.85 -11.42
CA ALA A 188 -16.66 10.31 -10.11
C ALA A 188 -15.50 9.30 -10.18
N LEU A 189 -14.69 9.25 -9.13
CA LEU A 189 -13.71 8.19 -8.93
C LEU A 189 -14.11 7.30 -7.75
N VAL A 190 -13.87 6.01 -7.91
CA VAL A 190 -14.07 4.98 -6.88
C VAL A 190 -12.73 4.59 -6.33
N TYR A 191 -12.54 4.74 -5.03
CA TYR A 191 -11.35 4.29 -4.33
C TYR A 191 -11.71 3.10 -3.44
N CYS A 192 -11.05 1.97 -3.66
CA CYS A 192 -11.32 0.76 -2.89
C CYS A 192 -10.04 0.20 -2.27
N CYS A 193 -10.07 -0.06 -0.96
CA CYS A 193 -9.02 -0.77 -0.25
C CYS A 193 -9.64 -1.79 0.73
N GLY A 194 -9.15 -3.04 0.70
CA GLY A 194 -9.70 -4.10 1.53
C GLY A 194 -9.17 -5.49 1.16
N PRO A 195 -9.83 -6.55 1.64
CA PRO A 195 -9.44 -7.93 1.32
C PRO A 195 -9.67 -8.25 -0.15
N ALA A 196 -8.89 -9.19 -0.71
CA ALA A 196 -8.91 -9.55 -2.11
C ALA A 196 -10.33 -9.83 -2.67
N PRO A 197 -11.22 -10.58 -2.00
CA PRO A 197 -12.57 -10.80 -2.53
C PRO A 197 -13.39 -9.51 -2.71
N LEU A 198 -13.19 -8.49 -1.88
CA LEU A 198 -13.84 -7.19 -2.06
C LEU A 198 -13.28 -6.46 -3.26
N LEU A 199 -11.95 -6.42 -3.39
CA LEU A 199 -11.27 -5.76 -4.50
C LEU A 199 -11.66 -6.39 -5.84
N ASP A 200 -11.63 -7.73 -5.93
CA ASP A 200 -12.00 -8.47 -7.13
C ASP A 200 -13.47 -8.23 -7.52
N ALA A 201 -14.38 -8.15 -6.54
CA ALA A 201 -15.78 -7.86 -6.78
C ALA A 201 -16.01 -6.41 -7.25
N VAL A 202 -15.29 -5.44 -6.70
CA VAL A 202 -15.38 -4.04 -7.13
C VAL A 202 -14.75 -3.87 -8.52
N GLU A 203 -13.62 -4.51 -8.82
CA GLU A 203 -12.98 -4.51 -10.13
C GLU A 203 -13.92 -5.06 -11.22
N ALA A 204 -14.67 -6.12 -10.90
CA ALA A 204 -15.64 -6.72 -11.82
C ALA A 204 -16.89 -5.85 -12.06
N ALA A 205 -17.27 -4.99 -11.12
CA ALA A 205 -18.52 -4.24 -11.14
C ALA A 205 -18.36 -2.75 -11.50
N CYS A 206 -17.17 -2.16 -11.26
CA CYS A 206 -16.94 -0.74 -11.44
C CYS A 206 -16.73 -0.39 -12.92
N PRO A 207 -17.27 0.76 -13.40
CA PRO A 207 -17.00 1.22 -14.76
C PRO A 207 -15.50 1.41 -15.04
N ALA A 208 -15.09 1.08 -16.26
CA ALA A 208 -13.70 1.20 -16.67
C ALA A 208 -13.15 2.62 -16.49
N GLY A 209 -11.94 2.74 -15.97
CA GLY A 209 -11.24 4.01 -15.76
C GLY A 209 -11.62 4.77 -14.49
N GLN A 210 -12.74 4.45 -13.82
CA GLN A 210 -13.16 5.13 -12.60
C GLN A 210 -12.58 4.52 -11.32
N LEU A 211 -12.06 3.30 -11.35
CA LEU A 211 -11.59 2.59 -10.17
C LEU A 211 -10.10 2.84 -9.89
N ARG A 212 -9.79 3.04 -8.60
CA ARG A 212 -8.43 3.01 -8.02
C ARG A 212 -8.44 2.04 -6.85
N THR A 213 -7.50 1.12 -6.83
CA THR A 213 -7.40 0.12 -5.76
C THR A 213 -6.04 0.15 -5.08
N GLU A 214 -6.00 -0.14 -3.79
CA GLU A 214 -4.77 -0.45 -3.06
C GLU A 214 -4.89 -1.85 -2.45
N ARG A 215 -3.89 -2.70 -2.69
CA ARG A 215 -3.81 -4.08 -2.19
C ARG A 215 -2.74 -4.18 -1.10
N PHE A 216 -3.12 -4.69 0.07
CA PHE A 216 -2.18 -4.94 1.18
C PHE A 216 -1.55 -6.33 1.15
N ALA A 217 -2.02 -7.20 0.28
CA ALA A 217 -1.46 -8.51 0.01
C ALA A 217 -1.53 -8.81 -1.49
N ALA A 218 -0.51 -9.43 -2.03
CA ALA A 218 -0.55 -9.90 -3.40
C ALA A 218 -1.58 -11.02 -3.55
N PRO A 219 -2.34 -11.05 -4.65
CA PRO A 219 -3.16 -12.19 -5.00
C PRO A 219 -2.30 -13.47 -5.08
N ILE A 220 -2.88 -14.60 -4.70
CA ILE A 220 -2.24 -15.89 -4.93
C ILE A 220 -2.42 -16.21 -6.42
N VAL A 221 -1.36 -15.97 -7.21
CA VAL A 221 -1.34 -16.37 -8.61
C VAL A 221 -0.64 -17.72 -8.72
N GLU A 222 -1.37 -18.77 -9.12
CA GLU A 222 -0.74 -20.02 -9.49
C GLU A 222 0.13 -19.79 -10.73
N ARG A 223 1.42 -19.97 -10.59
CA ARG A 223 2.37 -19.83 -11.70
C ARG A 223 2.29 -21.10 -12.55
N THR A 224 1.50 -21.04 -13.61
CA THR A 224 1.39 -22.08 -14.62
C THR A 224 2.27 -21.72 -15.82
N GLY A 225 3.53 -22.07 -15.78
CA GLY A 225 4.44 -21.88 -16.91
C GLY A 225 5.86 -22.27 -16.56
N ASP A 226 6.57 -22.85 -17.52
CA ASP A 226 8.00 -23.07 -17.45
C ASP A 226 8.71 -21.72 -17.57
N ASP A 227 9.06 -21.12 -16.44
CA ASP A 227 9.90 -19.92 -16.41
C ASP A 227 11.24 -20.25 -17.09
N ALA A 228 11.53 -19.64 -18.24
CA ALA A 228 12.82 -19.76 -18.87
C ALA A 228 13.89 -18.98 -18.06
N ALA A 229 15.11 -19.50 -18.04
CA ALA A 229 16.26 -18.75 -17.51
C ALA A 229 16.61 -17.63 -18.51
N PHE A 230 17.03 -16.47 -18.01
CA PHE A 230 17.49 -15.33 -18.80
C PHE A 230 18.68 -14.65 -18.15
N GLU A 231 19.39 -13.83 -18.90
CA GLU A 231 20.50 -13.01 -18.41
C GLU A 231 20.02 -11.62 -17.99
N VAL A 232 20.50 -11.13 -16.84
CA VAL A 232 20.30 -9.75 -16.40
C VAL A 232 21.65 -9.05 -16.22
N GLU A 233 21.78 -7.87 -16.84
CA GLU A 233 22.89 -6.94 -16.60
C GLU A 233 22.43 -5.84 -15.65
N PHE A 234 23.10 -5.69 -14.54
CA PHE A 234 22.97 -4.58 -13.60
C PHE A 234 23.98 -3.50 -14.01
N ARG A 235 23.52 -2.52 -14.79
CA ARG A 235 24.38 -1.58 -15.50
C ARG A 235 25.21 -0.70 -14.56
N ALA A 236 24.62 -0.18 -13.49
CA ALA A 236 25.31 0.70 -12.55
C ALA A 236 26.41 -0.02 -11.76
N SER A 237 26.20 -1.30 -11.42
CA SER A 237 27.20 -2.13 -10.74
C SER A 237 28.18 -2.82 -11.68
N GLY A 238 27.92 -2.81 -13.00
CA GLY A 238 28.71 -3.54 -14.00
C GLY A 238 28.65 -5.07 -13.87
N THR A 239 27.65 -5.59 -13.19
CA THR A 239 27.52 -7.02 -12.87
C THR A 239 26.49 -7.66 -13.80
N THR A 240 26.74 -8.91 -14.21
CA THR A 240 25.81 -9.73 -14.98
C THR A 240 25.49 -11.00 -14.20
N ALA A 241 24.24 -11.43 -14.19
CA ALA A 241 23.81 -12.63 -13.53
C ALA A 241 22.79 -13.39 -14.39
N THR A 242 22.75 -14.71 -14.23
CA THR A 242 21.67 -15.55 -14.77
C THR A 242 20.54 -15.65 -13.75
N VAL A 243 19.31 -15.42 -14.18
CA VAL A 243 18.08 -15.60 -13.39
C VAL A 243 17.46 -16.93 -13.78
N PRO A 244 17.68 -18.02 -13.02
CA PRO A 244 17.09 -19.32 -13.33
C PRO A 244 15.58 -19.32 -13.11
N ALA A 245 14.92 -20.38 -13.57
CA ALA A 245 13.52 -20.65 -13.25
C ALA A 245 13.29 -20.61 -11.73
N GLY A 246 12.18 -20.00 -11.30
CA GLY A 246 11.77 -19.95 -9.89
C GLY A 246 12.54 -18.94 -9.01
N LEU A 247 13.54 -18.23 -9.55
CA LEU A 247 14.26 -17.16 -8.84
C LEU A 247 13.77 -15.79 -9.36
N SER A 248 13.62 -14.83 -8.46
CA SER A 248 13.36 -13.44 -8.86
C SER A 248 14.64 -12.72 -9.29
N ILE A 249 14.51 -11.63 -10.04
CA ILE A 249 15.63 -10.75 -10.38
C ILE A 249 16.28 -10.17 -9.11
N LEU A 250 15.45 -9.79 -8.13
CA LEU A 250 15.93 -9.29 -6.83
C LEU A 250 16.84 -10.29 -6.13
N GLU A 251 16.41 -11.56 -6.06
CA GLU A 251 17.23 -12.61 -5.42
C GLU A 251 18.52 -12.89 -6.21
N ALA A 252 18.47 -12.79 -7.55
CA ALA A 252 19.66 -12.91 -8.38
C ALA A 252 20.63 -11.75 -8.14
N ALA A 253 20.15 -10.52 -8.02
CA ALA A 253 20.94 -9.34 -7.65
C ALA A 253 21.61 -9.53 -6.27
N GLU A 254 20.84 -9.94 -5.27
CA GLU A 254 21.35 -10.19 -3.90
C GLU A 254 22.48 -11.25 -3.90
N ARG A 255 22.29 -12.35 -4.65
CA ARG A 255 23.31 -13.40 -4.78
C ARG A 255 24.57 -12.94 -5.52
N ALA A 256 24.41 -12.01 -6.46
CA ALA A 256 25.51 -11.39 -7.20
C ALA A 256 26.20 -10.26 -6.40
N GLY A 257 25.74 -9.96 -5.19
CA GLY A 257 26.28 -8.88 -4.35
C GLY A 257 25.82 -7.49 -4.76
N VAL A 258 24.83 -7.38 -5.65
CA VAL A 258 24.23 -6.12 -6.07
C VAL A 258 23.14 -5.76 -5.07
N GLN A 259 23.23 -4.54 -4.49
CA GLN A 259 22.25 -4.07 -3.52
C GLN A 259 21.07 -3.44 -4.26
N ALA A 260 19.87 -3.94 -3.97
CA ALA A 260 18.62 -3.39 -4.44
C ALA A 260 17.68 -3.09 -3.27
N ALA A 261 16.98 -1.97 -3.34
CA ALA A 261 15.95 -1.67 -2.35
C ALA A 261 14.82 -2.70 -2.45
N SER A 262 14.36 -3.22 -1.33
CA SER A 262 13.24 -4.16 -1.30
C SER A 262 12.51 -4.13 0.03
N SER A 263 11.21 -4.44 0.01
CA SER A 263 10.38 -4.47 1.21
C SER A 263 9.38 -5.62 1.21
N CYS A 264 8.25 -5.53 0.50
CA CYS A 264 7.21 -6.56 0.51
C CYS A 264 7.64 -7.88 -0.12
N ARG A 265 8.41 -7.84 -1.21
CA ARG A 265 8.79 -8.96 -2.10
C ARG A 265 7.60 -9.64 -2.78
N ASP A 266 6.46 -8.98 -2.79
CA ASP A 266 5.18 -9.50 -3.27
C ASP A 266 4.63 -8.66 -4.47
N GLY A 267 5.39 -7.66 -4.97
CA GLY A 267 5.02 -6.84 -6.14
C GLY A 267 3.90 -5.81 -5.91
N ILE A 268 3.74 -5.34 -4.66
CA ILE A 268 2.63 -4.43 -4.29
C ILE A 268 3.08 -3.11 -3.66
N CYS A 269 4.39 -2.89 -3.41
CA CYS A 269 4.83 -1.74 -2.61
C CYS A 269 5.73 -0.74 -3.33
N GLY A 270 6.17 -1.03 -4.55
CA GLY A 270 7.04 -0.14 -5.33
C GLY A 270 8.49 -0.05 -4.89
N THR A 271 8.89 -0.53 -3.70
CA THR A 271 10.25 -0.34 -3.16
C THR A 271 11.36 -0.90 -4.05
N CYS A 272 11.07 -1.96 -4.80
CA CYS A 272 12.01 -2.60 -5.72
C CYS A 272 11.82 -2.16 -7.19
N GLU A 273 11.12 -1.06 -7.42
CA GLU A 273 10.98 -0.51 -8.75
C GLU A 273 12.34 -0.16 -9.32
N THR A 274 12.62 -0.65 -10.52
CA THR A 274 13.92 -0.49 -11.16
C THR A 274 13.71 -0.13 -12.62
N ARG A 275 14.46 0.85 -13.09
CA ARG A 275 14.41 1.31 -14.48
C ARG A 275 14.95 0.25 -15.42
N VAL A 276 14.22 0.02 -16.51
CA VAL A 276 14.60 -0.88 -17.60
C VAL A 276 15.34 -0.06 -18.67
N LEU A 277 16.55 -0.47 -18.98
CA LEU A 277 17.40 0.19 -20.00
C LEU A 277 17.34 -0.55 -21.34
N ALA A 278 17.13 -1.88 -21.31
CA ALA A 278 16.94 -2.69 -22.51
C ALA A 278 16.34 -4.05 -22.13
N GLY A 279 15.71 -4.71 -23.10
CA GLY A 279 15.00 -6.00 -22.93
C GLY A 279 13.49 -5.80 -22.78
N THR A 280 12.75 -6.89 -22.67
CA THR A 280 11.28 -6.87 -22.57
C THR A 280 10.87 -7.41 -21.20
N PRO A 281 10.40 -6.56 -20.27
CA PRO A 281 9.89 -7.02 -18.98
C PRO A 281 8.68 -7.94 -19.13
N ASP A 282 8.61 -8.97 -18.30
CA ASP A 282 7.40 -9.77 -18.04
C ASP A 282 6.85 -9.30 -16.69
N HIS A 283 5.94 -8.33 -16.73
CA HIS A 283 5.36 -7.70 -15.54
C HIS A 283 4.45 -8.67 -14.80
N ARG A 284 4.74 -8.89 -13.50
CA ARG A 284 3.99 -9.77 -12.61
C ARG A 284 3.58 -9.06 -11.31
N ASP A 285 3.74 -7.75 -11.28
CA ASP A 285 3.33 -6.89 -10.18
C ASP A 285 1.85 -6.49 -10.29
N PHE A 286 1.34 -6.00 -9.16
CA PHE A 286 -0.02 -5.52 -9.00
C PHE A 286 -0.06 -4.01 -8.74
N LEU A 287 1.03 -3.30 -9.07
CA LEU A 287 1.20 -1.88 -8.77
C LEU A 287 1.15 -1.02 -10.03
N LEU A 288 1.91 -1.39 -11.06
CA LEU A 288 1.95 -0.64 -12.32
C LEU A 288 0.63 -0.74 -13.07
N SER A 289 0.14 0.38 -13.57
CA SER A 289 -0.99 0.44 -14.50
C SER A 289 -0.65 -0.22 -15.83
N ASP A 290 -1.66 -0.55 -16.63
CA ASP A 290 -1.46 -1.15 -17.96
C ASP A 290 -0.60 -0.24 -18.86
N ALA A 291 -0.80 1.10 -18.81
CA ALA A 291 -0.01 2.06 -19.56
C ALA A 291 1.46 2.08 -19.13
N GLU A 292 1.74 1.98 -17.82
CA GLU A 292 3.12 1.88 -17.31
C GLU A 292 3.78 0.56 -17.70
N LYS A 293 3.03 -0.55 -17.66
CA LYS A 293 3.50 -1.86 -18.15
C LYS A 293 3.80 -1.85 -19.65
N GLU A 294 2.94 -1.22 -20.44
CA GLU A 294 3.14 -1.06 -21.88
C GLU A 294 4.37 -0.19 -22.22
N SER A 295 4.63 0.85 -21.41
CA SER A 295 5.82 1.71 -21.60
C SER A 295 7.14 0.97 -21.37
N ALA A 296 7.12 -0.08 -20.54
CA ALA A 296 8.26 -0.91 -20.15
C ALA A 296 9.47 -0.10 -19.62
N GLU A 297 9.24 1.11 -19.08
CA GLU A 297 10.30 1.98 -18.56
C GLU A 297 10.84 1.52 -17.21
N THR A 298 9.97 0.92 -16.38
CA THR A 298 10.34 0.40 -15.06
C THR A 298 9.71 -0.97 -14.82
N MET A 299 10.19 -1.69 -13.82
CA MET A 299 9.62 -2.97 -13.39
C MET A 299 9.86 -3.26 -11.92
N MET A 300 9.00 -4.09 -11.32
CA MET A 300 9.17 -4.59 -9.94
C MET A 300 10.02 -5.86 -9.94
N ILE A 301 11.32 -5.73 -9.68
CA ILE A 301 12.30 -6.84 -9.80
C ILE A 301 12.10 -7.98 -8.79
N CYS A 302 11.26 -7.80 -7.78
CA CYS A 302 10.98 -8.85 -6.79
C CYS A 302 10.02 -9.94 -7.30
N VAL A 303 9.21 -9.67 -8.33
CA VAL A 303 8.22 -10.61 -8.88
C VAL A 303 8.27 -10.73 -10.40
N SER A 304 8.59 -9.64 -11.11
CA SER A 304 8.60 -9.60 -12.58
C SER A 304 9.83 -10.32 -13.15
N ARG A 305 9.72 -10.74 -14.40
CA ARG A 305 10.76 -11.50 -15.11
C ARG A 305 11.08 -10.84 -16.45
N CYS A 306 11.62 -11.59 -17.40
CA CYS A 306 11.95 -11.13 -18.73
C CYS A 306 11.38 -12.07 -19.78
N SER A 307 10.78 -11.50 -20.84
CA SER A 307 10.29 -12.25 -21.99
C SER A 307 11.32 -12.33 -23.13
N SER A 308 12.43 -11.58 -23.04
CA SER A 308 13.59 -11.68 -23.94
C SER A 308 14.73 -12.44 -23.27
N ASP A 309 15.74 -12.87 -24.02
CA ASP A 309 16.88 -13.63 -23.51
C ASP A 309 17.75 -12.81 -22.54
N ARG A 310 17.69 -11.48 -22.65
CA ARG A 310 18.49 -10.55 -21.82
C ARG A 310 17.69 -9.33 -21.42
N LEU A 311 17.95 -8.90 -20.19
CA LEU A 311 17.44 -7.67 -19.58
C LEU A 311 18.58 -6.80 -19.10
N VAL A 312 18.47 -5.48 -19.25
CA VAL A 312 19.44 -4.51 -18.72
C VAL A 312 18.71 -3.55 -17.80
N LEU A 313 19.17 -3.46 -16.57
CA LEU A 313 18.56 -2.66 -15.50
C LEU A 313 19.53 -1.57 -15.01
N ASP A 314 18.99 -0.46 -14.59
CA ASP A 314 19.72 0.64 -13.97
C ASP A 314 19.89 0.35 -12.45
N LEU A 315 20.81 -0.61 -12.16
CA LEU A 315 21.07 -1.10 -10.82
C LEU A 315 22.56 -1.46 -10.63
#